data_ba880e280b378d714ea0ee4bcddf0853
#
_entry.id   ba880e280b378d714ea0ee4bcddf0853
#
_cell.length_a   1.000
_cell.length_b   1.000
_cell.length_c   1.000
_cell.angle_alpha   90.00
_cell.angle_beta   90.00
_cell.angle_gamma   90.00
#
_symmetry.space_group_name_H-M   'P 1'
#
loop_
_entity.id
_entity.type
_entity.pdbx_description
1 polymer ?
#
loop_
_entity_poly.entity_id
_entity_poly.type
_entity_poly.pdbx_seq_one_letter_code
_entity_poly.pdbx_strand_id
1 'polypeptide(L)'
;MKMKRKNQPKAAGTAASQAISDKITELGDWRGKTLAKVRALIKAADPDVLEEVKWMGTPVWSHDGGICTGETYKSVVKLTFFKGASLKDPGKLFNSSLDGTVRRAIDIHEGEVIDATAFKALVRAAVALNTSGGKKATKRKSP
;
A
#
# COMPACT_ATOMS: atom_id res chain seq x y z
N MET A 1 0.95 -30.41 -2.34
CA MET A 1 1.59 -29.78 -2.41
C MET A 1 1.45 -28.67 -3.14
N LYS A 2 1.75 -28.46 -4.02
CA LYS A 2 1.61 -27.38 -4.68
C LYS A 2 0.27 -27.05 -4.99
N MET A 3 -0.60 -27.89 -5.04
CA MET A 3 -1.87 -27.61 -5.34
C MET A 3 -2.45 -26.61 -4.51
N LYS A 4 -2.19 -26.59 -3.32
CA LYS A 4 -2.69 -25.59 -2.50
C LYS A 4 -2.37 -24.30 -2.95
N ARG A 5 -1.28 -24.09 -3.47
CA ARG A 5 -0.92 -22.83 -3.89
C ARG A 5 -1.76 -22.37 -4.98
N LYS A 6 -2.18 -23.22 -5.79
CA LYS A 6 -2.95 -22.83 -6.86
C LYS A 6 -4.22 -22.32 -6.37
N ASN A 7 -4.68 -22.78 -5.28
CA ASN A 7 -5.89 -22.34 -4.79
C ASN A 7 -5.83 -21.06 -4.05
N GLN A 8 -4.69 -20.46 -3.93
CA GLN A 8 -4.59 -19.25 -3.26
C GLN A 8 -5.10 -18.27 -4.14
N PRO A 9 -6.25 -17.84 -4.00
CA PRO A 9 -6.91 -17.02 -4.92
C PRO A 9 -6.35 -15.75 -5.14
N LYS A 10 -5.98 -15.07 -4.31
CA LYS A 10 -5.57 -13.85 -4.50
C LYS A 10 -4.21 -13.65 -4.54
N ALA A 11 -3.42 -14.41 -4.90
CA ALA A 11 -2.01 -14.17 -4.96
C ALA A 11 -1.58 -13.34 -3.79
N ALA A 12 -1.90 -13.77 -2.61
CA ALA A 12 -1.46 -13.10 -1.42
C ALA A 12 -0.22 -13.77 -0.89
N GLY A 13 0.48 -13.15 0.00
CA GLY A 13 1.64 -13.72 0.66
C GLY A 13 2.80 -13.92 -0.29
N THR A 14 3.41 -15.08 -0.27
CA THR A 14 4.61 -15.33 -1.05
C THR A 14 4.42 -15.20 -2.55
N ALA A 15 3.32 -15.69 -3.06
CA ALA A 15 3.07 -15.61 -4.48
C ALA A 15 2.91 -14.15 -4.89
N ALA A 16 2.22 -13.36 -4.08
CA ALA A 16 2.03 -11.96 -4.40
C ALA A 16 3.36 -11.23 -4.29
N SER A 17 4.17 -11.57 -3.29
CA SER A 17 5.46 -10.93 -3.11
C SER A 17 6.35 -11.18 -4.32
N GLN A 18 6.30 -12.38 -4.86
CA GLN A 18 7.10 -12.67 -6.05
C GLN A 18 6.54 -11.89 -7.26
N ALA A 19 5.24 -11.80 -7.39
CA ALA A 19 4.64 -11.08 -8.49
C ALA A 19 5.02 -9.60 -8.44
N ILE A 20 5.11 -9.02 -7.25
CA ILE A 20 5.50 -7.63 -7.09
C ILE A 20 6.97 -7.47 -7.45
N SER A 21 7.81 -8.42 -7.04
CA SER A 21 9.23 -8.38 -7.39
C SER A 21 9.39 -8.44 -8.91
N ASP A 22 8.60 -9.28 -9.57
CA ASP A 22 8.68 -9.43 -11.01
C ASP A 22 8.24 -8.13 -11.70
N LYS A 23 7.22 -7.49 -11.16
CA LYS A 23 6.73 -6.26 -11.75
C LYS A 23 7.80 -5.17 -11.64
N ILE A 24 8.47 -5.08 -10.51
CA ILE A 24 9.53 -4.11 -10.32
C ILE A 24 10.62 -4.34 -11.36
N THR A 25 11.00 -5.60 -11.56
CA THR A 25 12.03 -5.93 -12.53
C THR A 25 11.57 -5.60 -13.95
N GLU A 26 10.34 -5.91 -14.27
CA GLU A 26 9.82 -5.62 -15.59
C GLU A 26 9.76 -4.15 -15.91
N LEU A 27 9.47 -3.30 -14.95
CA LEU A 27 9.40 -1.89 -15.20
C LEU A 27 10.76 -1.36 -15.63
N GLY A 28 11.82 -1.86 -14.99
CA GLY A 28 13.20 -1.59 -15.43
C GLY A 28 13.66 -0.15 -15.52
N ASP A 29 12.88 0.79 -15.02
CA ASP A 29 13.25 2.19 -15.10
C ASP A 29 13.01 2.83 -13.72
N TRP A 30 12.92 4.15 -13.67
CA TRP A 30 12.76 4.86 -12.42
C TRP A 30 11.49 4.44 -11.66
N ARG A 31 10.48 3.99 -12.37
CA ARG A 31 9.24 3.57 -11.71
C ARG A 31 9.48 2.31 -10.91
N GLY A 32 10.28 1.39 -11.45
CA GLY A 32 10.62 0.17 -10.74
C GLY A 32 11.42 0.48 -9.49
N LYS A 33 12.36 1.41 -9.58
CA LYS A 33 13.15 1.79 -8.43
C LYS A 33 12.30 2.47 -7.39
N THR A 34 11.38 3.31 -7.80
CA THR A 34 10.49 4.01 -6.89
C THR A 34 9.57 3.01 -6.19
N LEU A 35 9.01 2.08 -6.94
CA LEU A 35 8.11 1.08 -6.36
C LEU A 35 8.87 0.20 -5.37
N ALA A 36 10.12 -0.16 -5.69
CA ALA A 36 10.93 -0.98 -4.80
C ALA A 36 11.20 -0.24 -3.49
N LYS A 37 11.47 1.06 -3.58
CA LYS A 37 11.73 1.84 -2.39
C LYS A 37 10.50 1.96 -1.53
N VAL A 38 9.36 2.23 -2.13
CA VAL A 38 8.11 2.36 -1.42
C VAL A 38 7.80 1.03 -0.72
N ARG A 39 7.99 -0.07 -1.42
CA ARG A 39 7.75 -1.40 -0.87
C ARG A 39 8.62 -1.62 0.37
N ALA A 40 9.89 -1.26 0.28
CA ALA A 40 10.81 -1.45 1.39
C ALA A 40 10.37 -0.61 2.59
N LEU A 41 9.91 0.61 2.34
CA LEU A 41 9.46 1.49 3.43
C LEU A 41 8.19 0.95 4.08
N ILE A 42 7.27 0.42 3.30
CA ILE A 42 6.04 -0.14 3.83
C ILE A 42 6.38 -1.34 4.73
N LYS A 43 7.27 -2.21 4.26
CA LYS A 43 7.63 -3.37 5.04
C LYS A 43 8.42 -3.00 6.29
N ALA A 44 9.19 -1.94 6.23
CA ALA A 44 9.91 -1.46 7.39
C ALA A 44 8.96 -0.85 8.41
N ALA A 45 7.91 -0.17 7.93
CA ALA A 45 6.94 0.43 8.82
C ALA A 45 6.07 -0.62 9.48
N ASP A 46 5.79 -1.71 8.77
CA ASP A 46 4.91 -2.75 9.26
C ASP A 46 5.43 -4.10 8.82
N PRO A 47 6.26 -4.75 9.63
CA PRO A 47 6.80 -6.06 9.26
C PRO A 47 5.75 -7.14 9.03
N ASP A 48 4.53 -6.94 9.54
CA ASP A 48 3.48 -7.92 9.37
C ASP A 48 2.55 -7.59 8.21
N VAL A 49 2.91 -6.63 7.39
CA VAL A 49 2.06 -6.24 6.28
C VAL A 49 1.91 -7.40 5.30
N LEU A 50 0.71 -7.53 4.76
CA LEU A 50 0.45 -8.57 3.77
C LEU A 50 0.56 -7.93 2.40
N GLU A 51 1.28 -8.57 1.51
CA GLU A 51 1.39 -8.12 0.13
C GLU A 51 0.41 -8.91 -0.70
N GLU A 52 -0.35 -8.23 -1.54
CA GLU A 52 -1.33 -8.87 -2.40
C GLU A 52 -1.22 -8.25 -3.79
N VAL A 53 -1.78 -8.93 -4.76
CA VAL A 53 -1.85 -8.41 -6.11
C VAL A 53 -3.31 -8.54 -6.49
N LYS A 54 -3.92 -7.46 -6.88
CA LYS A 54 -5.32 -7.45 -7.22
C LYS A 54 -5.57 -6.85 -8.58
N TRP A 55 -6.76 -7.04 -9.06
CA TRP A 55 -7.19 -6.55 -10.35
C TRP A 55 -6.25 -7.02 -11.45
N MET A 56 -5.64 -6.17 -12.16
CA MET A 56 -4.79 -6.60 -13.23
C MET A 56 -3.34 -6.43 -12.88
N GLY A 57 -2.96 -6.95 -11.77
CA GLY A 57 -1.55 -6.93 -11.39
C GLY A 57 -1.14 -5.76 -10.50
N THR A 58 -2.09 -5.13 -9.83
CA THR A 58 -1.77 -4.01 -8.98
C THR A 58 -1.32 -4.47 -7.60
N PRO A 59 -0.12 -4.06 -7.17
CA PRO A 59 0.32 -4.36 -5.81
C PRO A 59 -0.57 -3.68 -4.79
N VAL A 60 -0.93 -4.41 -3.75
CA VAL A 60 -1.76 -3.88 -2.67
C VAL A 60 -1.15 -4.32 -1.36
N TRP A 61 -1.07 -3.43 -0.39
CA TRP A 61 -0.58 -3.77 0.93
C TRP A 61 -1.74 -3.66 1.91
N SER A 62 -1.84 -4.64 2.78
CA SER A 62 -2.97 -4.76 3.72
C SER A 62 -2.53 -5.16 5.11
N HIS A 63 -3.31 -4.77 6.11
CA HIS A 63 -3.11 -5.21 7.47
C HIS A 63 -4.45 -4.91 8.15
N ASP A 64 -5.27 -5.94 8.34
CA ASP A 64 -6.61 -5.83 8.87
C ASP A 64 -7.45 -4.91 7.97
N GLY A 65 -7.23 -5.01 6.69
CA GLY A 65 -7.90 -4.21 5.70
C GLY A 65 -6.87 -3.54 4.82
N GLY A 66 -7.27 -2.96 3.73
CA GLY A 66 -6.35 -2.34 2.80
C GLY A 66 -5.63 -1.16 3.39
N ILE A 67 -4.37 -1.01 3.08
CA ILE A 67 -3.58 0.14 3.46
C ILE A 67 -3.43 1.00 2.23
N CYS A 68 -2.75 0.52 1.23
CA CYS A 68 -2.57 1.30 0.00
C CYS A 68 -2.25 0.42 -1.19
N THR A 69 -2.34 1.01 -2.37
CA THR A 69 -2.00 0.34 -3.61
C THR A 69 -0.73 0.98 -4.14
N GLY A 70 -0.06 0.31 -5.07
CA GLY A 70 1.07 0.88 -5.77
C GLY A 70 0.83 0.78 -7.26
N GLU A 71 0.32 1.83 -7.86
CA GLU A 71 0.05 1.83 -9.29
C GLU A 71 1.16 2.53 -10.03
N THR A 72 1.49 2.06 -11.21
CA THR A 72 2.52 2.70 -12.00
C THR A 72 1.93 3.10 -13.35
N TYR A 73 2.09 4.35 -13.69
CA TYR A 73 1.62 4.87 -14.95
C TYR A 73 2.85 5.40 -15.70
N LYS A 74 2.67 5.87 -16.88
CA LYS A 74 3.79 6.29 -17.70
C LYS A 74 4.71 7.28 -17.00
N SER A 75 4.16 8.25 -16.34
CA SER A 75 4.98 9.28 -15.73
C SER A 75 4.82 9.46 -14.24
N VAL A 76 4.16 8.53 -13.58
CA VAL A 76 3.95 8.66 -12.15
C VAL A 76 3.78 7.32 -11.47
N VAL A 77 4.26 7.21 -10.24
CA VAL A 77 3.96 6.08 -9.39
C VAL A 77 2.95 6.62 -8.39
N LYS A 78 1.78 6.05 -8.34
CA LYS A 78 0.71 6.54 -7.49
C LYS A 78 0.41 5.57 -6.35
N LEU A 79 0.43 6.07 -5.14
CA LEU A 79 0.14 5.27 -3.96
C LEU A 79 -1.20 5.77 -3.41
N THR A 80 -2.23 4.97 -3.54
CA THR A 80 -3.56 5.36 -3.09
C THR A 80 -3.84 4.70 -1.76
N PHE A 81 -4.07 5.53 -0.74
CA PHE A 81 -4.38 5.01 0.60
C PHE A 81 -5.89 4.87 0.69
N PHE A 82 -6.35 3.66 0.99
CA PHE A 82 -7.78 3.37 0.99
C PHE A 82 -8.57 4.24 1.95
N LYS A 83 -7.99 4.61 3.07
CA LYS A 83 -8.67 5.45 4.04
C LYS A 83 -7.92 6.76 4.26
N GLY A 84 -7.29 7.25 3.21
CA GLY A 84 -6.44 8.42 3.29
C GLY A 84 -7.11 9.64 3.90
N ALA A 85 -8.39 9.84 3.60
CA ALA A 85 -9.09 11.01 4.11
C ALA A 85 -9.24 10.99 5.63
N SER A 86 -9.09 9.81 6.24
CA SER A 86 -9.20 9.68 7.69
C SER A 86 -7.85 9.71 8.39
N LEU A 87 -6.78 9.88 7.64
CA LEU A 87 -5.46 9.91 8.23
C LEU A 87 -4.94 11.31 8.38
N LYS A 88 -4.20 11.55 9.44
CA LYS A 88 -3.57 12.83 9.61
C LYS A 88 -2.32 12.72 8.77
N ASP A 89 -1.97 13.76 8.11
CA ASP A 89 -0.83 13.76 7.21
C ASP A 89 0.02 14.98 7.52
N PRO A 90 0.71 14.98 8.66
CA PRO A 90 1.49 16.15 9.05
C PRO A 90 2.63 16.45 8.09
N GLY A 91 3.13 15.43 7.40
CA GLY A 91 4.18 15.64 6.41
C GLY A 91 3.66 16.12 5.08
N LYS A 92 2.33 16.28 4.96
CA LYS A 92 1.72 16.70 3.72
C LYS A 92 2.14 15.89 2.52
N LEU A 93 2.11 14.57 2.67
CA LEU A 93 2.50 13.69 1.59
C LEU A 93 1.41 13.54 0.54
N PHE A 94 0.13 13.56 0.95
CA PHE A 94 -0.94 13.40 -0.03
C PHE A 94 -0.95 14.61 -0.96
N ASN A 95 -0.82 14.36 -2.23
CA ASN A 95 -0.79 15.42 -3.23
C ASN A 95 -1.70 15.11 -4.41
N SER A 96 -2.53 14.09 -4.29
CA SER A 96 -3.42 13.71 -5.37
C SER A 96 -4.71 13.17 -4.76
N SER A 97 -5.79 13.22 -5.47
CA SER A 97 -7.09 12.76 -5.02
C SER A 97 -7.50 13.49 -3.74
N LEU A 98 -7.15 14.75 -3.64
CA LEU A 98 -7.41 15.51 -2.42
C LEU A 98 -8.88 15.83 -2.16
N ASP A 99 -9.71 15.67 -3.19
CA ASP A 99 -11.12 15.90 -3.02
C ASP A 99 -11.81 14.62 -2.58
N GLY A 100 -11.10 13.53 -2.47
CA GLY A 100 -11.68 12.26 -2.12
C GLY A 100 -12.21 12.29 -0.70
N THR A 101 -13.37 11.71 -0.47
CA THR A 101 -13.93 11.67 0.86
C THR A 101 -13.41 10.45 1.63
N VAL A 102 -12.82 9.49 0.97
CA VAL A 102 -12.29 8.28 1.59
C VAL A 102 -10.84 8.06 1.22
N ARG A 103 -10.53 8.03 -0.07
CA ARG A 103 -9.19 7.79 -0.52
C ARG A 103 -8.38 9.05 -0.76
N ARG A 104 -7.10 8.97 -0.60
CA ARG A 104 -6.17 10.03 -0.94
C ARG A 104 -4.91 9.39 -1.48
N ALA A 105 -4.19 10.08 -2.29
CA ALA A 105 -3.04 9.49 -2.97
C ALA A 105 -1.79 10.34 -2.93
N ILE A 106 -0.66 9.67 -3.11
CA ILE A 106 0.64 10.31 -3.24
C ILE A 106 1.11 9.99 -4.63
N ASP A 107 1.34 11.01 -5.45
CA ASP A 107 1.90 10.83 -6.78
C ASP A 107 3.38 11.14 -6.69
N ILE A 108 4.22 10.22 -7.15
CA ILE A 108 5.67 10.40 -7.17
C ILE A 108 6.12 10.42 -8.62
N HIS A 109 6.79 11.48 -9.01
CA HIS A 109 7.29 11.63 -10.37
C HIS A 109 8.79 11.33 -10.41
N GLU A 110 9.32 11.16 -11.60
CA GLU A 110 10.71 10.82 -11.77
C GLU A 110 11.59 11.86 -11.08
N GLY A 111 12.55 11.42 -10.31
CA GLY A 111 13.46 12.31 -9.61
C GLY A 111 12.97 12.79 -8.25
N GLU A 112 11.70 12.58 -7.93
CA GLU A 112 11.19 12.98 -6.64
C GLU A 112 11.54 11.96 -5.57
N VAL A 113 11.82 12.42 -4.37
CA VAL A 113 12.19 11.56 -3.28
C VAL A 113 11.14 11.67 -2.20
N ILE A 114 10.62 10.55 -1.74
CA ILE A 114 9.60 10.57 -0.72
C ILE A 114 10.29 10.67 0.65
N ASP A 115 9.70 11.43 1.56
CA ASP A 115 10.22 11.55 2.90
C ASP A 115 9.96 10.22 3.62
N ALA A 116 11.02 9.45 3.82
CA ALA A 116 10.90 8.09 4.36
C ALA A 116 10.29 8.07 5.75
N THR A 117 10.68 8.99 6.61
CA THR A 117 10.17 9.02 7.96
C THR A 117 8.67 9.34 7.98
N ALA A 118 8.28 10.36 7.21
CA ALA A 118 6.89 10.75 7.14
C ALA A 118 6.04 9.65 6.50
N PHE A 119 6.58 8.99 5.49
CA PHE A 119 5.85 7.93 4.82
C PHE A 119 5.64 6.73 5.74
N LYS A 120 6.68 6.33 6.48
CA LYS A 120 6.54 5.21 7.40
C LYS A 120 5.52 5.55 8.49
N ALA A 121 5.51 6.80 8.96
CA ALA A 121 4.55 7.21 9.97
C ALA A 121 3.12 7.12 9.41
N LEU A 122 2.94 7.49 8.14
CA LEU A 122 1.64 7.43 7.50
C LEU A 122 1.17 5.98 7.37
N VAL A 123 2.07 5.08 7.02
CA VAL A 123 1.73 3.66 6.90
C VAL A 123 1.32 3.13 8.29
N ARG A 124 2.06 3.48 9.33
CA ARG A 124 1.73 3.02 10.65
C ARG A 124 0.39 3.57 11.12
N ALA A 125 0.08 4.81 10.74
CA ALA A 125 -1.20 5.40 11.08
C ALA A 125 -2.33 4.65 10.39
N ALA A 126 -2.10 4.22 9.15
CA ALA A 126 -3.10 3.47 8.41
C ALA A 126 -3.34 2.10 9.05
N VAL A 127 -2.28 1.45 9.50
CA VAL A 127 -2.40 0.17 10.18
C VAL A 127 -3.18 0.35 11.48
N ALA A 128 -2.84 1.39 12.24
CA ALA A 128 -3.51 1.65 13.51
C ALA A 128 -4.99 1.94 13.30
N LEU A 129 -5.31 2.67 12.26
CA LEU A 129 -6.69 2.98 11.96
C LEU A 129 -7.47 1.71 11.64
N ASN A 130 -6.90 0.82 10.83
CA ASN A 130 -7.58 -0.42 10.49
C ASN A 130 -7.78 -1.28 11.72
N THR A 131 -6.76 -1.42 12.50
CA THR A 131 -6.80 -2.27 13.69
C THR A 131 -7.76 -1.71 14.75
N SER A 132 -7.64 -0.42 15.05
CA SER A 132 -8.47 0.17 16.02
C SER A 132 -9.90 0.29 15.54
N GLY A 133 -10.08 0.66 14.29
CA GLY A 133 -11.40 0.80 13.74
C GLY A 133 -12.14 -0.51 13.75
N GLY A 134 -11.44 -1.58 13.42
CA GLY A 134 -12.03 -2.88 13.45
C GLY A 134 -12.45 -3.26 14.83
N LYS A 135 -11.62 -3.02 15.81
CA LYS A 135 -11.93 -3.33 17.14
C LYS A 135 -13.05 -2.49 17.64
N LYS A 136 -13.06 -1.23 17.33
CA LYS A 136 -14.08 -0.37 17.75
C LYS A 136 -15.40 -0.79 17.16
N ALA A 137 -15.42 -1.16 15.93
CA ALA A 137 -16.64 -1.54 15.28
C ALA A 137 -17.19 -2.76 16.01
N THR A 138 -16.35 -3.66 16.40
CA THR A 138 -16.76 -4.84 17.08
C THR A 138 -17.33 -4.48 18.43
N LYS A 139 -16.69 -3.60 19.13
CA LYS A 139 -17.16 -3.22 20.39
C LYS A 139 -18.47 -2.50 20.31
N ARG A 140 -18.63 -1.69 19.37
CA ARG A 140 -19.85 -0.97 19.24
C ARG A 140 -21.00 -1.89 18.99
N LYS A 141 -20.76 -2.99 18.38
CA LYS A 141 -21.80 -3.85 18.14
C LYS A 141 -22.15 -4.53 19.37
N SER A 142 -21.30 -4.58 20.30
CA SER A 142 -21.55 -5.25 21.48
C SER A 142 -22.13 -4.50 22.57
N PRO A 143 -22.19 -3.34 22.66
CA PRO A 143 -22.63 -2.62 23.86
C PRO A 143 -24.07 -2.86 24.15
#